data_e0093c3cbca0a822bc647a489cb2692b
#
_entry.id   e0093c3cbca0a822bc647a489cb2692b
#
_cell.length_a   1.000
_cell.length_b   1.000
_cell.length_c   1.000
_cell.angle_alpha   90.00
_cell.angle_beta   90.00
_cell.angle_gamma   90.00
#
_symmetry.space_group_name_H-M   'P 1'
#
loop_
_entity.id
_entity.type
_entity.pdbx_description
1 polymer ?
#
loop_
_entity_poly.entity_id
_entity_poly.type
_entity_poly.pdbx_seq_one_letter_code
_entity_poly.pdbx_strand_id
1 'polypeptide(L)'
;AQYRRMATLGIAANIFSNHIWYWGDQHYEQVMGPERVERMWACRSAMEAGVSVTYHSDSGVTPTGQLHTAWCAVNRMTPSGRVLGEAEKVTVEQALRAVTIEAAYQLRMDDEIGSIEAGKWADFAVLEDDPLAVAPEDLRDVRVWGTVLGGIVYEAEKAG
;
A
#
# COMPACT_ATOMS: atom_id res chain seq x y z
N ALA A 1 16.52 -14.21 -5.07
CA ALA A 1 16.27 -15.67 -5.20
C ALA A 1 14.89 -16.04 -4.64
N GLN A 2 14.50 -15.61 -3.43
CA GLN A 2 13.24 -15.99 -2.76
C GLN A 2 12.00 -15.52 -3.55
N TYR A 3 11.90 -14.26 -3.95
CA TYR A 3 10.75 -13.75 -4.70
C TYR A 3 10.51 -14.48 -6.04
N ARG A 4 11.58 -14.80 -6.79
CA ARG A 4 11.44 -15.61 -8.00
C ARG A 4 10.85 -16.99 -7.72
N ARG A 5 11.23 -17.61 -6.61
CA ARG A 5 10.63 -18.89 -6.19
C ARG A 5 9.17 -18.73 -5.77
N MET A 6 8.83 -17.65 -5.06
CA MET A 6 7.43 -17.33 -4.72
C MET A 6 6.58 -17.19 -5.98
N ALA A 7 7.04 -16.41 -6.96
CA ALA A 7 6.34 -16.23 -8.23
C ALA A 7 6.13 -17.56 -8.97
N THR A 8 7.17 -18.41 -9.06
CA THR A 8 7.06 -19.74 -9.69
C THR A 8 6.03 -20.64 -8.99
N LEU A 9 5.85 -20.50 -7.69
CA LEU A 9 4.92 -21.28 -6.88
C LEU A 9 3.53 -20.64 -6.74
N GLY A 10 3.30 -19.46 -7.33
CA GLY A 10 2.05 -18.71 -7.16
C GLY A 10 1.81 -18.19 -5.75
N ILE A 11 2.88 -17.99 -4.97
CA ILE A 11 2.81 -17.46 -3.61
C ILE A 11 2.77 -15.93 -3.69
N ALA A 12 1.71 -15.34 -3.14
CA ALA A 12 1.56 -13.90 -2.99
C ALA A 12 2.25 -13.39 -1.71
N ALA A 13 2.49 -12.08 -1.65
CA ALA A 13 3.05 -11.40 -0.48
C ALA A 13 2.11 -10.31 0.01
N ASN A 14 1.80 -10.33 1.29
CA ASN A 14 1.13 -9.21 1.97
C ASN A 14 2.17 -8.50 2.84
N ILE A 15 2.49 -7.25 2.52
CA ILE A 15 3.64 -6.52 3.06
C ILE A 15 3.16 -5.40 4.01
N PHE A 16 3.79 -5.32 5.18
CA PHE A 16 3.53 -4.26 6.16
C PHE A 16 4.35 -3.00 5.85
N SER A 17 3.94 -2.22 4.86
CA SER A 17 4.69 -1.03 4.41
C SER A 17 4.74 0.08 5.47
N ASN A 18 3.72 0.19 6.34
CA ASN A 18 3.68 1.17 7.45
C ASN A 18 4.88 1.03 8.41
N HIS A 19 5.52 -0.14 8.46
CA HIS A 19 6.72 -0.37 9.27
C HIS A 19 7.83 0.64 8.98
N ILE A 20 7.93 1.11 7.72
CA ILE A 20 8.92 2.12 7.33
C ILE A 20 8.69 3.43 8.08
N TRP A 21 7.44 3.90 8.14
CA TRP A 21 7.10 5.12 8.86
C TRP A 21 7.22 4.96 10.37
N TYR A 22 6.62 3.91 10.95
CA TYR A 22 6.52 3.80 12.41
C TYR A 22 7.82 3.35 13.10
N TRP A 23 8.63 2.53 12.43
CA TRP A 23 9.84 1.93 13.04
C TRP A 23 11.09 2.02 12.18
N GLY A 24 11.04 2.70 11.04
CA GLY A 24 12.16 2.76 10.10
C GLY A 24 13.44 3.33 10.70
N ASP A 25 13.34 4.42 11.45
CA ASP A 25 14.48 5.02 12.14
C ASP A 25 15.09 4.07 13.17
N GLN A 26 14.25 3.39 13.96
CA GLN A 26 14.71 2.40 14.93
C GLN A 26 15.40 1.20 14.24
N HIS A 27 14.83 0.74 13.12
CA HIS A 27 15.45 -0.33 12.33
C HIS A 27 16.79 0.07 11.77
N TYR A 28 16.92 1.31 11.29
CA TYR A 28 18.19 1.84 10.80
C TYR A 28 19.24 1.92 11.90
N GLU A 29 18.89 2.47 13.06
CA GLU A 29 19.85 2.82 14.11
C GLU A 29 20.18 1.65 15.06
N GLN A 30 19.21 0.78 15.36
CA GLN A 30 19.32 -0.19 16.46
C GLN A 30 19.17 -1.65 16.05
N VAL A 31 18.33 -1.97 15.03
CA VAL A 31 17.92 -3.34 14.78
C VAL A 31 18.64 -3.96 13.58
N MET A 32 18.59 -3.31 12.42
CA MET A 32 19.08 -3.87 11.15
C MET A 32 20.40 -3.26 10.72
N GLY A 33 20.62 -1.99 11.05
CA GLY A 33 21.73 -1.18 10.55
C GLY A 33 21.50 -0.66 9.11
N PRO A 34 22.34 0.32 8.68
CA PRO A 34 22.12 1.06 7.44
C PRO A 34 22.08 0.21 6.16
N GLU A 35 22.87 -0.85 6.10
CA GLU A 35 22.96 -1.66 4.88
C GLU A 35 21.73 -2.58 4.69
N ARG A 36 21.26 -3.24 5.75
CA ARG A 36 20.17 -4.21 5.67
C ARG A 36 18.82 -3.57 5.55
N VAL A 37 18.64 -2.39 6.16
CA VAL A 37 17.38 -1.66 6.14
C VAL A 37 17.00 -1.18 4.73
N GLU A 38 17.99 -0.98 3.85
CA GLU A 38 17.77 -0.62 2.45
C GLU A 38 16.91 -1.65 1.69
N ARG A 39 16.88 -2.88 2.16
CA ARG A 39 16.08 -3.97 1.58
C ARG A 39 14.90 -4.39 2.46
N MET A 40 14.62 -3.65 3.49
CA MET A 40 13.45 -3.90 4.33
C MET A 40 12.18 -3.69 3.49
N TRP A 41 11.26 -4.64 3.54
CA TRP A 41 9.99 -4.57 2.80
C TRP A 41 10.21 -4.27 1.31
N ALA A 42 10.97 -5.12 0.64
CA ALA A 42 11.41 -4.96 -0.75
C ALA A 42 10.24 -5.17 -1.75
N CYS A 43 9.33 -4.18 -1.80
CA CYS A 43 8.09 -4.23 -2.56
C CYS A 43 8.34 -4.29 -4.07
N ARG A 44 9.19 -3.39 -4.58
CA ARG A 44 9.52 -3.32 -6.01
C ARG A 44 10.19 -4.60 -6.48
N SER A 45 11.18 -5.09 -5.73
CA SER A 45 11.85 -6.36 -6.04
C SER A 45 10.89 -7.55 -6.08
N ALA A 46 9.84 -7.56 -5.24
CA ALA A 46 8.81 -8.60 -5.26
C ALA A 46 7.95 -8.50 -6.53
N MET A 47 7.45 -7.31 -6.86
CA MET A 47 6.64 -7.04 -8.05
C MET A 47 7.42 -7.36 -9.35
N GLU A 48 8.68 -6.92 -9.46
CA GLU A 48 9.55 -7.20 -10.61
C GLU A 48 9.85 -8.70 -10.77
N ALA A 49 9.79 -9.46 -9.70
CA ALA A 49 9.92 -10.92 -9.74
C ALA A 49 8.61 -11.64 -10.12
N GLY A 50 7.50 -10.91 -10.31
CA GLY A 50 6.19 -11.45 -10.65
C GLY A 50 5.38 -11.95 -9.44
N VAL A 51 5.70 -11.51 -8.23
CA VAL A 51 4.91 -11.80 -7.03
C VAL A 51 3.74 -10.82 -6.96
N SER A 52 2.50 -11.31 -6.78
CA SER A 52 1.37 -10.46 -6.41
C SER A 52 1.64 -9.89 -5.01
N VAL A 53 1.68 -8.56 -4.92
CA VAL A 53 1.99 -7.82 -3.68
C VAL A 53 0.79 -7.02 -3.25
N THR A 54 0.43 -7.16 -1.97
CA THR A 54 -0.55 -6.32 -1.30
C THR A 54 0.08 -5.66 -0.08
N TYR A 55 -0.62 -4.65 0.45
CA TYR A 55 -0.20 -3.96 1.66
C TYR A 55 -1.26 -4.07 2.76
N HIS A 56 -0.80 -4.09 4.00
CA HIS A 56 -1.67 -4.01 5.18
C HIS A 56 -1.15 -3.01 6.20
N SER A 57 -2.04 -2.55 7.06
CA SER A 57 -1.73 -1.64 8.17
C SER A 57 -1.51 -2.36 9.50
N ASP A 58 -1.81 -3.67 9.56
CA ASP A 58 -1.83 -4.45 10.80
C ASP A 58 -2.68 -3.75 11.88
N SER A 59 -3.97 -3.60 11.55
CA SER A 59 -4.94 -2.87 12.41
C SER A 59 -4.87 -3.29 13.87
N GLY A 60 -4.76 -2.31 14.74
CA GLY A 60 -4.44 -2.48 16.17
C GLY A 60 -2.98 -2.20 16.48
N VAL A 61 -2.06 -2.38 15.51
CA VAL A 61 -0.64 -2.01 15.61
C VAL A 61 -0.41 -0.64 15.00
N THR A 62 -0.95 -0.39 13.81
CA THR A 62 -1.02 0.95 13.21
C THR A 62 -2.46 1.29 12.82
N PRO A 63 -2.81 2.58 12.69
CA PRO A 63 -4.14 2.99 12.22
C PRO A 63 -4.44 2.42 10.84
N THR A 64 -5.71 2.08 10.60
CA THR A 64 -6.20 1.76 9.25
C THR A 64 -6.20 3.02 8.41
N GLY A 65 -5.57 2.96 7.23
CA GLY A 65 -5.50 4.09 6.31
C GLY A 65 -4.76 3.66 5.05
N GLN A 66 -5.52 3.22 4.02
CA GLN A 66 -4.91 2.61 2.85
C GLN A 66 -4.06 3.58 2.03
N LEU A 67 -4.44 4.87 1.99
CA LEU A 67 -3.63 5.89 1.33
C LEU A 67 -2.30 6.12 2.05
N HIS A 68 -2.29 6.12 3.40
CA HIS A 68 -1.06 6.17 4.17
C HIS A 68 -0.20 4.91 3.95
N THR A 69 -0.82 3.75 3.89
CA THR A 69 -0.14 2.47 3.64
C THR A 69 0.51 2.46 2.24
N ALA A 70 -0.21 2.95 1.22
CA ALA A 70 0.32 3.15 -0.12
C ALA A 70 1.44 4.20 -0.15
N TRP A 71 1.27 5.32 0.55
CA TRP A 71 2.26 6.37 0.69
C TRP A 71 3.58 5.85 1.28
N CYS A 72 3.52 4.98 2.29
CA CYS A 72 4.71 4.35 2.87
C CYS A 72 5.50 3.52 1.85
N ALA A 73 4.82 2.80 0.96
CA ALA A 73 5.48 2.01 -0.08
C ALA A 73 6.07 2.89 -1.21
N VAL A 74 5.38 3.99 -1.55
CA VAL A 74 5.81 4.95 -2.58
C VAL A 74 7.01 5.78 -2.12
N ASN A 75 6.93 6.37 -0.93
CA ASN A 75 7.92 7.34 -0.45
C ASN A 75 9.05 6.70 0.35
N ARG A 76 8.77 5.62 1.07
CA ARG A 76 9.70 4.92 1.94
C ARG A 76 10.39 5.82 2.96
N MET A 77 9.66 6.85 3.40
CA MET A 77 10.16 7.91 4.28
C MET A 77 9.83 7.60 5.75
N THR A 78 10.79 7.88 6.61
CA THR A 78 10.62 7.83 8.08
C THR A 78 10.23 9.21 8.63
N PRO A 79 9.76 9.31 9.89
CA PRO A 79 9.49 10.61 10.53
C PRO A 79 10.69 11.55 10.58
N SER A 80 11.92 11.04 10.62
CA SER A 80 13.14 11.86 10.55
C SER A 80 13.43 12.41 9.15
N GLY A 81 12.64 12.06 8.13
CA GLY A 81 12.85 12.44 6.74
C GLY A 81 13.85 11.54 6.01
N ARG A 82 14.30 10.44 6.63
CA ARG A 82 15.20 9.48 5.98
C ARG A 82 14.42 8.61 5.01
N VAL A 83 14.94 8.41 3.80
CA VAL A 83 14.41 7.45 2.84
C VAL A 83 15.15 6.12 3.01
N LEU A 84 14.41 5.03 3.19
CA LEU A 84 14.98 3.69 3.38
C LEU A 84 14.74 2.83 2.15
N GLY A 85 15.81 2.53 1.41
CA GLY A 85 15.75 1.70 0.21
C GLY A 85 15.10 2.40 -0.98
N GLU A 86 15.70 3.47 -1.48
CA GLU A 86 15.25 4.22 -2.65
C GLU A 86 14.92 3.31 -3.86
N ALA A 87 15.72 2.27 -4.05
CA ALA A 87 15.54 1.30 -5.15
C ALA A 87 14.27 0.42 -5.00
N GLU A 88 13.68 0.40 -3.83
CA GLU A 88 12.47 -0.39 -3.54
C GLU A 88 11.18 0.44 -3.54
N LYS A 89 11.26 1.72 -3.88
CA LYS A 89 10.07 2.57 -4.12
C LYS A 89 9.24 2.00 -5.26
N VAL A 90 7.93 2.08 -5.12
CA VAL A 90 6.95 1.74 -6.16
C VAL A 90 6.26 3.00 -6.66
N THR A 91 5.60 2.94 -7.82
CA THR A 91 4.79 4.06 -8.30
C THR A 91 3.47 4.16 -7.51
N VAL A 92 2.84 5.35 -7.54
CA VAL A 92 1.52 5.56 -6.93
C VAL A 92 0.50 4.57 -7.50
N GLU A 93 0.49 4.37 -8.83
CA GLU A 93 -0.39 3.41 -9.48
C GLU A 93 -0.17 1.97 -8.96
N GLN A 94 1.08 1.52 -8.85
CA GLN A 94 1.40 0.20 -8.30
C GLN A 94 0.92 0.06 -6.85
N ALA A 95 1.09 1.11 -6.04
CA ALA A 95 0.65 1.09 -4.65
C ALA A 95 -0.87 1.08 -4.53
N LEU A 96 -1.59 1.84 -5.34
CA LEU A 96 -3.05 1.82 -5.36
C LEU A 96 -3.60 0.47 -5.83
N ARG A 97 -3.01 -0.14 -6.86
CA ARG A 97 -3.37 -1.49 -7.28
C ARG A 97 -3.16 -2.52 -6.17
N ALA A 98 -2.07 -2.40 -5.40
CA ALA A 98 -1.75 -3.31 -4.31
C ALA A 98 -2.76 -3.25 -3.14
N VAL A 99 -3.44 -2.12 -2.94
CA VAL A 99 -4.49 -1.98 -1.92
C VAL A 99 -5.91 -2.13 -2.48
N THR A 100 -6.07 -2.45 -3.77
CA THR A 100 -7.36 -2.64 -4.44
C THR A 100 -7.42 -4.00 -5.14
N ILE A 101 -7.14 -4.05 -6.43
CA ILE A 101 -7.32 -5.27 -7.25
C ILE A 101 -6.39 -6.42 -6.83
N GLU A 102 -5.15 -6.14 -6.45
CA GLU A 102 -4.24 -7.18 -5.96
C GLU A 102 -4.72 -7.74 -4.61
N ALA A 103 -5.31 -6.89 -3.76
CA ALA A 103 -5.91 -7.35 -2.50
C ALA A 103 -7.12 -8.23 -2.76
N ALA A 104 -8.00 -7.84 -3.69
CA ALA A 104 -9.12 -8.65 -4.13
C ALA A 104 -8.67 -10.01 -4.68
N TYR A 105 -7.64 -10.02 -5.54
CA TYR A 105 -7.04 -11.25 -6.07
C TYR A 105 -6.54 -12.19 -4.97
N GLN A 106 -5.84 -11.69 -3.98
CA GLN A 106 -5.36 -12.53 -2.86
C GLN A 106 -6.51 -13.10 -2.02
N LEU A 107 -7.65 -12.39 -1.95
CA LEU A 107 -8.88 -12.86 -1.31
C LEU A 107 -9.72 -13.78 -2.20
N ARG A 108 -9.35 -13.98 -3.46
CA ARG A 108 -10.13 -14.71 -4.48
C ARG A 108 -11.49 -14.04 -4.78
N MET A 109 -11.52 -12.72 -4.78
CA MET A 109 -12.68 -11.88 -5.01
C MET A 109 -12.47 -10.88 -6.16
N ASP A 110 -11.43 -11.05 -6.94
CA ASP A 110 -11.09 -10.13 -8.04
C ASP A 110 -12.09 -10.13 -9.19
N ASP A 111 -12.94 -11.15 -9.29
CA ASP A 111 -14.11 -11.16 -10.18
C ASP A 111 -15.29 -10.34 -9.65
N GLU A 112 -15.32 -10.01 -8.35
CA GLU A 112 -16.44 -9.35 -7.68
C GLU A 112 -16.12 -7.91 -7.23
N ILE A 113 -14.88 -7.63 -6.82
CA ILE A 113 -14.45 -6.34 -6.25
C ILE A 113 -13.03 -5.95 -6.72
N GLY A 114 -12.54 -4.82 -6.24
CA GLY A 114 -11.13 -4.38 -6.42
C GLY A 114 -10.87 -3.54 -7.67
N SER A 115 -11.81 -3.47 -8.61
CA SER A 115 -11.75 -2.57 -9.77
C SER A 115 -13.15 -2.10 -10.16
N ILE A 116 -13.22 -0.97 -10.87
CA ILE A 116 -14.47 -0.40 -11.38
C ILE A 116 -14.76 -1.01 -12.76
N GLU A 117 -15.50 -2.09 -12.77
CA GLU A 117 -15.86 -2.83 -13.98
C GLU A 117 -17.32 -3.24 -13.94
N ALA A 118 -17.96 -3.33 -15.14
CA ALA A 118 -19.34 -3.80 -15.24
C ALA A 118 -19.45 -5.25 -14.73
N GLY A 119 -20.42 -5.50 -13.85
CA GLY A 119 -20.65 -6.80 -13.24
C GLY A 119 -20.03 -6.97 -11.85
N LYS A 120 -19.13 -6.10 -11.43
CA LYS A 120 -18.60 -6.08 -10.07
C LYS A 120 -19.50 -5.28 -9.13
N TRP A 121 -19.31 -5.49 -7.84
CA TRP A 121 -20.04 -4.74 -6.82
C TRP A 121 -19.66 -3.26 -6.87
N ALA A 122 -20.64 -2.41 -6.56
CA ALA A 122 -20.44 -0.97 -6.49
C ALA A 122 -19.79 -0.57 -5.15
N ASP A 123 -18.52 -0.94 -4.99
CA ASP A 123 -17.70 -0.68 -3.80
C ASP A 123 -16.58 0.29 -4.16
N PHE A 124 -16.68 1.53 -3.68
CA PHE A 124 -15.75 2.61 -4.04
C PHE A 124 -15.30 3.39 -2.81
N ALA A 125 -14.07 3.91 -2.85
CA ALA A 125 -13.67 5.08 -2.08
C ALA A 125 -13.82 6.31 -2.98
N VAL A 126 -14.49 7.35 -2.48
CA VAL A 126 -14.59 8.65 -3.16
C VAL A 126 -13.59 9.59 -2.52
N LEU A 127 -12.65 10.07 -3.31
CA LEU A 127 -11.56 10.93 -2.88
C LEU A 127 -11.84 12.38 -3.30
N GLU A 128 -11.34 13.35 -2.54
CA GLU A 128 -11.50 14.77 -2.89
C GLU A 128 -10.53 15.23 -3.99
N ASP A 129 -9.37 14.56 -4.10
CA ASP A 129 -8.36 14.83 -5.12
C ASP A 129 -8.02 13.54 -5.87
N ASP A 130 -7.49 13.67 -7.09
CA ASP A 130 -7.00 12.56 -7.88
C ASP A 130 -5.65 12.06 -7.31
N PRO A 131 -5.59 10.86 -6.74
CA PRO A 131 -4.38 10.34 -6.11
C PRO A 131 -3.23 10.10 -7.12
N LEU A 132 -3.52 10.07 -8.42
CA LEU A 132 -2.51 9.95 -9.48
C LEU A 132 -1.98 11.33 -9.94
N ALA A 133 -2.68 12.42 -9.61
CA ALA A 133 -2.31 13.77 -10.01
C ALA A 133 -1.61 14.56 -8.89
N VAL A 134 -1.79 14.20 -7.63
CA VAL A 134 -1.08 14.82 -6.50
C VAL A 134 0.40 14.42 -6.49
N ALA A 135 1.24 15.22 -5.84
CA ALA A 135 2.62 14.82 -5.61
C ALA A 135 2.67 13.52 -4.75
N PRO A 136 3.59 12.58 -5.04
CA PRO A 136 3.66 11.32 -4.28
C PRO A 136 3.79 11.53 -2.77
N GLU A 137 4.42 12.61 -2.35
CA GLU A 137 4.58 13.00 -0.94
C GLU A 137 3.26 13.34 -0.26
N ASP A 138 2.28 13.83 -1.02
CA ASP A 138 0.97 14.29 -0.55
C ASP A 138 -0.10 13.18 -0.60
N LEU A 139 0.22 12.01 -1.13
CA LEU A 139 -0.75 10.91 -1.32
C LEU A 139 -1.51 10.56 -0.03
N ARG A 140 -0.85 10.59 1.12
CA ARG A 140 -1.45 10.27 2.43
C ARG A 140 -2.43 11.33 2.93
N ASP A 141 -2.34 12.55 2.39
CA ASP A 141 -3.12 13.71 2.81
C ASP A 141 -4.36 13.89 1.92
N VAL A 142 -4.50 13.11 0.86
CA VAL A 142 -5.71 13.05 0.03
C VAL A 142 -6.89 12.59 0.91
N ARG A 143 -7.91 13.44 0.99
CA ARG A 143 -9.06 13.19 1.85
C ARG A 143 -10.04 12.21 1.20
N VAL A 144 -10.57 11.32 2.01
CA VAL A 144 -11.69 10.45 1.63
C VAL A 144 -12.99 11.21 1.92
N TRP A 145 -13.73 11.59 0.88
CA TRP A 145 -15.03 12.21 1.02
C TRP A 145 -16.08 11.23 1.57
N GLY A 146 -15.96 9.96 1.19
CA GLY A 146 -16.86 8.92 1.63
C GLY A 146 -16.54 7.59 0.96
N THR A 147 -17.36 6.60 1.26
CA THR A 147 -17.30 5.28 0.65
C THR A 147 -18.67 4.89 0.10
N VAL A 148 -18.66 4.04 -0.91
CA VAL A 148 -19.86 3.38 -1.42
C VAL A 148 -19.66 1.89 -1.20
N LEU A 149 -20.62 1.24 -0.58
CA LEU A 149 -20.62 -0.20 -0.31
C LEU A 149 -21.92 -0.81 -0.86
N GLY A 150 -21.79 -1.69 -1.82
CA GLY A 150 -22.97 -2.28 -2.49
C GLY A 150 -23.91 -1.25 -3.11
N GLY A 151 -23.39 -0.10 -3.55
CA GLY A 151 -24.17 1.01 -4.10
C GLY A 151 -24.75 1.97 -3.05
N ILE A 152 -24.57 1.72 -1.75
CA ILE A 152 -25.01 2.62 -0.66
C ILE A 152 -23.87 3.57 -0.29
N VAL A 153 -24.18 4.86 -0.27
CA VAL A 153 -23.22 5.92 0.03
C VAL A 153 -23.10 6.15 1.53
N TYR A 154 -21.87 6.23 2.01
CA TYR A 154 -21.51 6.58 3.39
C TYR A 154 -20.53 7.77 3.34
N GLU A 155 -21.01 8.97 3.68
CA GLU A 155 -20.15 10.15 3.76
C GLU A 155 -19.22 10.05 4.98
N ALA A 156 -17.98 10.48 4.81
CA ALA A 156 -17.05 10.57 5.94
C ALA A 156 -17.51 11.66 6.92
N GLU A 157 -17.37 11.40 8.22
CA GLU A 157 -17.61 12.45 9.22
C GLU A 157 -16.64 13.61 8.97
N LYS A 158 -17.19 14.84 8.91
CA LYS A 158 -16.34 16.02 8.80
C LYS A 158 -15.51 16.12 10.07
N ALA A 159 -14.18 16.08 9.91
CA ALA A 159 -13.28 16.39 11.02
C ALA A 159 -13.63 17.81 11.52
N GLY A 160 -14.07 17.88 12.80
CA GLY A 160 -14.42 19.11 13.48
C GLY A 160 -13.20 19.96 13.83
#